data_d0c9d4e6bd9aeee70defc18df3562b64
#
_entry.id   d0c9d4e6bd9aeee70defc18df3562b64
#
_cell.length_a   1.000
_cell.length_b   1.000
_cell.length_c   1.000
_cell.angle_alpha   90.00
_cell.angle_beta   90.00
_cell.angle_gamma   90.00
#
_symmetry.space_group_name_H-M   'P 1'
#
loop_
_entity.id
_entity.type
_entity.pdbx_description
1 polymer ?
#
loop_
_entity_poly.entity_id
_entity_poly.type
_entity_poly.pdbx_seq_one_letter_code
_entity_poly.pdbx_strand_id
1 'polypeptide(L)'
;MDVMTAVLTRRSEHTLRAPAPDDEEFAYLLRGASLAPDHGRLRPWRWILLRSGERAQLGLRIAEESGADAAATEALRDKYQRAPLSAALVFAPRGQRIPEWEQLAAASCVAHALMLLLHAREYGSIWRTGQLATSPGVGRFLGLRGSERLLGVLDIGTPEAGTAQRRRVPDDVSATITRFDDLARHRPDTAPQAEDG
;
A
#
# COMPACT_ATOMS: atom_id res chain seq x y z
N MET A 1 -11.59 18.50 -4.30
CA MET A 1 -11.37 17.52 -5.40
C MET A 1 -12.45 16.46 -5.29
N ASP A 2 -13.10 16.10 -6.39
CA ASP A 2 -14.04 14.96 -6.42
C ASP A 2 -13.29 13.64 -6.55
N VAL A 3 -13.99 12.51 -6.25
CA VAL A 3 -13.39 11.17 -6.22
C VAL A 3 -12.82 10.75 -7.58
N MET A 4 -13.54 11.02 -8.67
CA MET A 4 -13.08 10.65 -10.01
C MET A 4 -11.79 11.38 -10.37
N THR A 5 -11.73 12.67 -10.09
CA THR A 5 -10.53 13.48 -10.27
C THR A 5 -9.38 12.93 -9.44
N ALA A 6 -9.59 12.60 -8.16
CA ALA A 6 -8.55 12.04 -7.31
C ALA A 6 -7.98 10.72 -7.89
N VAL A 7 -8.85 9.81 -8.32
CA VAL A 7 -8.45 8.53 -8.92
C VAL A 7 -7.67 8.74 -10.23
N LEU A 8 -8.10 9.64 -11.10
CA LEU A 8 -7.50 9.87 -12.41
C LEU A 8 -6.18 10.66 -12.35
N THR A 9 -5.97 11.45 -11.30
CA THR A 9 -4.80 12.33 -11.18
C THR A 9 -3.75 11.82 -10.18
N ARG A 10 -4.15 11.02 -9.17
CA ARG A 10 -3.18 10.44 -8.23
C ARG A 10 -2.12 9.61 -8.96
N ARG A 11 -0.86 9.81 -8.60
CA ARG A 11 0.31 9.08 -9.10
C ARG A 11 1.18 8.61 -7.95
N SER A 12 2.09 7.68 -8.23
CA SER A 12 3.20 7.37 -7.35
C SER A 12 4.28 8.43 -7.55
N GLU A 13 4.48 9.28 -6.55
CA GLU A 13 5.42 10.40 -6.59
C GLU A 13 6.78 9.95 -6.06
N HIS A 14 7.79 9.96 -6.93
CA HIS A 14 9.14 9.50 -6.57
C HIS A 14 9.98 10.57 -5.87
N THR A 15 9.67 11.85 -6.12
CA THR A 15 10.35 13.00 -5.53
C THR A 15 9.38 13.74 -4.61
N LEU A 16 9.64 13.65 -3.33
CA LEU A 16 8.79 14.21 -2.28
C LEU A 16 9.64 15.12 -1.38
N ARG A 17 9.10 16.30 -1.07
CA ARG A 17 9.74 17.33 -0.23
C ARG A 17 8.86 17.63 0.97
N ALA A 18 9.43 18.34 1.95
CA ALA A 18 8.64 18.95 3.02
C ALA A 18 7.71 20.06 2.44
N PRO A 19 6.54 20.28 3.06
CA PRO A 19 6.04 19.58 4.23
C PRO A 19 5.43 18.20 3.91
N ALA A 20 5.29 17.38 4.95
CA ALA A 20 4.39 16.23 5.00
C ALA A 20 3.32 16.50 6.07
N PRO A 21 2.19 15.77 6.10
CA PRO A 21 1.22 15.90 7.17
C PRO A 21 1.89 15.66 8.53
N ASP A 22 1.56 16.45 9.53
CA ASP A 22 1.93 16.14 10.91
C ASP A 22 1.14 14.93 11.43
N ASP A 23 1.35 14.54 12.68
CA ASP A 23 0.72 13.34 13.23
C ASP A 23 -0.80 13.51 13.42
N GLU A 24 -1.25 14.72 13.70
CA GLU A 24 -2.66 15.04 13.86
C GLU A 24 -3.39 15.00 12.52
N GLU A 25 -2.83 15.62 11.49
CA GLU A 25 -3.37 15.59 10.13
C GLU A 25 -3.34 14.17 9.55
N PHE A 26 -2.24 13.42 9.74
CA PHE A 26 -2.18 12.02 9.33
C PHE A 26 -3.28 11.20 9.98
N ALA A 27 -3.46 11.34 11.30
CA ALA A 27 -4.51 10.65 12.03
C ALA A 27 -5.92 11.06 11.58
N TYR A 28 -6.12 12.34 11.24
CA TYR A 28 -7.38 12.82 10.67
C TYR A 28 -7.69 12.14 9.33
N LEU A 29 -6.73 12.10 8.42
CA LEU A 29 -6.88 11.44 7.10
C LEU A 29 -7.08 9.93 7.26
N LEU A 30 -6.34 9.30 8.18
CA LEU A 30 -6.48 7.87 8.46
C LEU A 30 -7.87 7.54 9.03
N ARG A 31 -8.47 8.39 9.87
CA ARG A 31 -9.87 8.20 10.31
C ARG A 31 -10.82 8.11 9.13
N GLY A 32 -10.68 8.99 8.13
CA GLY A 32 -11.46 8.92 6.90
C GLY A 32 -11.21 7.63 6.11
N ALA A 33 -9.95 7.28 5.90
CA ALA A 33 -9.56 6.06 5.19
C ALA A 33 -10.05 4.79 5.88
N SER A 34 -10.15 4.79 7.21
CA SER A 34 -10.60 3.64 8.02
C SER A 34 -12.10 3.30 7.85
N LEU A 35 -12.83 4.10 7.09
CA LEU A 35 -14.21 3.80 6.68
C LEU A 35 -14.29 2.90 5.43
N ALA A 36 -13.15 2.54 4.85
CA ALA A 36 -13.08 1.55 3.78
C ALA A 36 -13.71 0.20 4.23
N PRO A 37 -14.21 -0.61 3.28
CA PRO A 37 -14.83 -1.89 3.61
C PRO A 37 -13.91 -2.78 4.47
N ASP A 38 -14.45 -3.25 5.59
CA ASP A 38 -13.75 -4.10 6.55
C ASP A 38 -14.77 -5.04 7.20
N HIS A 39 -14.81 -6.30 6.75
CA HIS A 39 -15.74 -7.30 7.25
C HIS A 39 -15.52 -7.52 8.75
N GLY A 40 -16.58 -7.31 9.53
CA GLY A 40 -16.53 -7.39 10.99
C GLY A 40 -15.84 -6.22 11.69
N ARG A 41 -15.41 -5.21 10.95
CA ARG A 41 -14.70 -4.03 11.50
C ARG A 41 -13.50 -4.42 12.35
N LEU A 42 -12.72 -5.39 11.88
CA LEU A 42 -11.59 -5.96 12.62
C LEU A 42 -10.42 -4.98 12.71
N ARG A 43 -10.30 -4.04 11.78
CA ARG A 43 -9.15 -3.13 11.66
C ARG A 43 -7.85 -3.91 11.71
N PRO A 44 -7.60 -4.84 10.77
CA PRO A 44 -6.48 -5.76 10.81
C PRO A 44 -5.17 -5.07 10.36
N TRP A 45 -4.93 -3.88 10.83
CA TRP A 45 -3.80 -3.04 10.44
C TRP A 45 -3.41 -2.10 11.59
N ARG A 46 -2.14 -1.69 11.57
CA ARG A 46 -1.60 -0.57 12.32
C ARG A 46 -0.58 0.19 11.48
N TRP A 47 -0.33 1.43 11.85
CA TRP A 47 0.62 2.29 11.16
C TRP A 47 1.77 2.66 12.09
N ILE A 48 2.99 2.72 11.52
CA ILE A 48 4.19 3.20 12.23
C ILE A 48 4.72 4.37 11.42
N LEU A 49 4.75 5.54 12.03
CA LEU A 49 5.26 6.76 11.39
C LEU A 49 6.76 6.89 11.67
N LEU A 50 7.53 7.10 10.62
CA LEU A 50 8.96 7.32 10.69
C LEU A 50 9.27 8.71 10.14
N ARG A 51 9.95 9.51 10.96
CA ARG A 51 10.37 10.88 10.62
C ARG A 51 11.87 11.03 10.82
N SER A 52 12.45 12.11 10.34
CA SER A 52 13.87 12.44 10.55
C SER A 52 14.83 11.27 10.28
N GLY A 53 15.77 10.97 11.16
CA GLY A 53 16.78 9.93 11.00
C GLY A 53 16.26 8.47 11.02
N GLU A 54 15.06 8.24 11.56
CA GLU A 54 14.48 6.90 11.67
C GLU A 54 14.26 6.24 10.29
N ARG A 55 13.97 7.05 9.27
CA ARG A 55 13.76 6.57 7.88
C ARG A 55 15.03 5.96 7.30
N ALA A 56 16.18 6.52 7.60
CA ALA A 56 17.48 5.99 7.17
C ALA A 56 17.69 4.56 7.66
N GLN A 57 17.19 4.24 8.84
CA GLN A 57 17.32 2.90 9.42
C GLN A 57 16.68 1.80 8.54
N LEU A 58 15.63 2.12 7.79
CA LEU A 58 15.06 1.15 6.82
C LEU A 58 16.10 0.72 5.79
N GLY A 59 16.80 1.71 5.21
CA GLY A 59 17.85 1.44 4.22
C GLY A 59 19.04 0.69 4.82
N LEU A 60 19.45 1.05 6.03
CA LEU A 60 20.57 0.40 6.72
C LEU A 60 20.24 -1.08 7.05
N ARG A 61 19.02 -1.39 7.48
CA ARG A 61 18.61 -2.79 7.74
C ARG A 61 18.61 -3.64 6.47
N ILE A 62 18.18 -3.07 5.34
CA ILE A 62 18.24 -3.76 4.06
C ILE A 62 19.69 -3.97 3.63
N ALA A 63 20.56 -2.97 3.81
CA ALA A 63 21.97 -3.07 3.49
C ALA A 63 22.67 -4.17 4.29
N GLU A 64 22.43 -4.22 5.60
CA GLU A 64 22.95 -5.27 6.49
C GLU A 64 22.58 -6.70 5.98
N GLU A 65 21.31 -6.90 5.64
CA GLU A 65 20.82 -8.21 5.20
C GLU A 65 21.33 -8.62 3.82
N SER A 66 21.51 -7.66 2.92
CA SER A 66 22.01 -7.93 1.57
C SER A 66 23.53 -8.03 1.48
N GLY A 67 24.26 -7.77 2.58
CA GLY A 67 25.72 -7.69 2.57
C GLY A 67 26.24 -6.56 1.67
N ALA A 68 25.50 -5.45 1.59
CA ALA A 68 25.85 -4.31 0.74
C ALA A 68 27.21 -3.73 1.14
N ASP A 69 27.99 -3.31 0.14
CA ASP A 69 29.20 -2.54 0.37
C ASP A 69 28.91 -1.12 0.90
N ALA A 70 29.95 -0.37 1.22
CA ALA A 70 29.78 0.97 1.78
C ALA A 70 29.01 1.93 0.86
N ALA A 71 29.26 1.88 -0.45
CA ALA A 71 28.60 2.75 -1.43
C ALA A 71 27.11 2.39 -1.59
N ALA A 72 26.78 1.09 -1.68
CA ALA A 72 25.43 0.61 -1.75
C ALA A 72 24.65 0.88 -0.45
N THR A 73 25.29 0.78 0.71
CA THR A 73 24.73 1.11 2.02
C THR A 73 24.33 2.58 2.09
N GLU A 74 25.23 3.47 1.67
CA GLU A 74 24.95 4.91 1.62
C GLU A 74 23.80 5.23 0.66
N ALA A 75 23.81 4.65 -0.52
CA ALA A 75 22.73 4.80 -1.51
C ALA A 75 21.35 4.34 -0.97
N LEU A 76 21.32 3.23 -0.24
CA LEU A 76 20.10 2.74 0.42
C LEU A 76 19.66 3.67 1.55
N ARG A 77 20.57 4.13 2.39
CA ARG A 77 20.29 5.12 3.43
C ARG A 77 19.63 6.37 2.83
N ASP A 78 20.27 6.96 1.81
CA ASP A 78 19.81 8.17 1.17
C ASP A 78 18.46 7.98 0.47
N LYS A 79 18.26 6.83 -0.18
CA LYS A 79 16.98 6.48 -0.82
C LYS A 79 15.80 6.58 0.14
N TYR A 80 15.95 6.07 1.36
CA TYR A 80 14.87 6.06 2.36
C TYR A 80 14.77 7.36 3.16
N GLN A 81 15.73 8.27 3.08
CA GLN A 81 15.65 9.61 3.69
C GLN A 81 14.93 10.65 2.83
N ARG A 82 14.70 10.40 1.55
CA ARG A 82 14.20 11.41 0.60
C ARG A 82 12.84 11.97 0.94
N ALA A 83 11.91 11.12 1.39
CA ALA A 83 10.59 11.58 1.76
C ALA A 83 10.58 12.16 3.19
N PRO A 84 9.82 13.23 3.49
CA PRO A 84 9.76 13.80 4.83
C PRO A 84 9.04 12.94 5.86
N LEU A 85 8.16 12.03 5.41
CA LEU A 85 7.44 11.06 6.22
C LEU A 85 7.41 9.71 5.51
N SER A 86 7.70 8.64 6.24
CA SER A 86 7.44 7.27 5.81
C SER A 86 6.48 6.61 6.81
N ALA A 87 5.33 6.14 6.31
CA ALA A 87 4.29 5.48 7.10
C ALA A 87 4.27 3.97 6.77
N ALA A 88 4.76 3.15 7.68
CA ALA A 88 4.77 1.71 7.51
C ALA A 88 3.38 1.11 7.80
N LEU A 89 2.81 0.43 6.81
CA LEU A 89 1.56 -0.31 6.96
C LEU A 89 1.85 -1.73 7.41
N VAL A 90 1.48 -2.03 8.63
CA VAL A 90 1.58 -3.37 9.22
C VAL A 90 0.22 -4.04 9.16
N PHE A 91 0.16 -5.18 8.51
CA PHE A 91 -0.98 -6.08 8.58
C PHE A 91 -0.92 -6.85 9.90
N ALA A 92 -1.98 -6.74 10.69
CA ALA A 92 -2.12 -7.34 12.00
C ALA A 92 -3.42 -8.18 12.03
N PRO A 93 -3.40 -9.43 11.51
CA PRO A 93 -4.59 -10.26 11.39
C PRO A 93 -5.23 -10.50 12.75
N ARG A 94 -6.56 -10.49 12.81
CA ARG A 94 -7.34 -10.61 14.05
C ARG A 94 -8.36 -11.73 13.97
N GLY A 95 -8.31 -12.61 14.96
CA GLY A 95 -9.27 -13.73 15.06
C GLY A 95 -9.15 -14.71 13.89
N GLN A 96 -9.90 -15.80 13.98
CA GLN A 96 -9.90 -16.87 12.96
C GLN A 96 -11.24 -16.98 12.20
N ARG A 97 -12.24 -16.20 12.62
CA ARG A 97 -13.60 -16.30 12.06
C ARG A 97 -13.71 -15.72 10.65
N ILE A 98 -12.95 -14.66 10.36
CA ILE A 98 -12.92 -14.01 9.05
C ILE A 98 -11.62 -14.40 8.37
N PRO A 99 -11.67 -14.94 7.14
CA PRO A 99 -10.49 -15.37 6.40
C PRO A 99 -9.43 -14.26 6.29
N GLU A 100 -8.17 -14.64 6.36
CA GLU A 100 -7.05 -13.69 6.33
C GLU A 100 -7.00 -12.87 5.04
N TRP A 101 -7.38 -13.46 3.89
CA TRP A 101 -7.40 -12.74 2.61
C TRP A 101 -8.42 -11.58 2.60
N GLU A 102 -9.58 -11.72 3.29
CA GLU A 102 -10.53 -10.61 3.42
C GLU A 102 -9.97 -9.50 4.29
N GLN A 103 -9.28 -9.86 5.37
CA GLN A 103 -8.61 -8.90 6.25
C GLN A 103 -7.49 -8.16 5.52
N LEU A 104 -6.71 -8.87 4.68
CA LEU A 104 -5.66 -8.29 3.86
C LEU A 104 -6.24 -7.31 2.82
N ALA A 105 -7.37 -7.68 2.20
CA ALA A 105 -8.09 -6.80 1.28
C ALA A 105 -8.54 -5.52 1.97
N ALA A 106 -9.10 -5.62 3.19
CA ALA A 106 -9.50 -4.45 3.98
C ALA A 106 -8.30 -3.52 4.28
N ALA A 107 -7.15 -4.06 4.70
CA ALA A 107 -5.95 -3.28 4.94
C ALA A 107 -5.46 -2.54 3.67
N SER A 108 -5.54 -3.22 2.52
CA SER A 108 -5.18 -2.64 1.22
C SER A 108 -6.15 -1.52 0.78
N CYS A 109 -7.45 -1.69 1.04
CA CYS A 109 -8.46 -0.66 0.78
C CYS A 109 -8.20 0.60 1.62
N VAL A 110 -7.86 0.44 2.90
CA VAL A 110 -7.50 1.57 3.77
C VAL A 110 -6.26 2.30 3.26
N ALA A 111 -5.22 1.58 2.82
CA ALA A 111 -4.03 2.21 2.25
C ALA A 111 -4.38 3.02 1.00
N HIS A 112 -5.15 2.45 0.07
CA HIS A 112 -5.57 3.15 -1.14
C HIS A 112 -6.44 4.38 -0.82
N ALA A 113 -7.41 4.25 0.09
CA ALA A 113 -8.24 5.38 0.52
C ALA A 113 -7.39 6.51 1.13
N LEU A 114 -6.41 6.15 1.99
CA LEU A 114 -5.47 7.12 2.56
C LEU A 114 -4.67 7.85 1.47
N MET A 115 -4.17 7.13 0.46
CA MET A 115 -3.44 7.76 -0.65
C MET A 115 -4.31 8.72 -1.46
N LEU A 116 -5.60 8.44 -1.64
CA LEU A 116 -6.54 9.37 -2.29
C LEU A 116 -6.80 10.61 -1.43
N LEU A 117 -6.97 10.44 -0.12
CA LEU A 117 -7.16 11.54 0.81
C LEU A 117 -5.92 12.44 0.92
N LEU A 118 -4.71 11.85 0.95
CA LEU A 118 -3.46 12.59 0.87
C LEU A 118 -3.39 13.43 -0.41
N HIS A 119 -3.71 12.80 -1.56
CA HIS A 119 -3.73 13.49 -2.84
C HIS A 119 -4.74 14.64 -2.89
N ALA A 120 -5.93 14.46 -2.31
CA ALA A 120 -6.95 15.51 -2.20
C ALA A 120 -6.50 16.70 -1.32
N ARG A 121 -5.50 16.49 -0.45
CA ARG A 121 -4.83 17.50 0.37
C ARG A 121 -3.51 17.99 -0.23
N GLU A 122 -3.28 17.72 -1.52
CA GLU A 122 -2.09 18.14 -2.27
C GLU A 122 -0.78 17.47 -1.81
N TYR A 123 -0.85 16.43 -0.97
CA TYR A 123 0.29 15.58 -0.68
C TYR A 123 0.49 14.52 -1.75
N GLY A 124 1.75 14.30 -2.12
CA GLY A 124 2.17 13.16 -2.91
C GLY A 124 2.42 11.94 -2.04
N SER A 125 2.25 10.78 -2.62
CA SER A 125 2.60 9.53 -1.95
C SER A 125 3.06 8.46 -2.94
N ILE A 126 3.86 7.50 -2.43
CA ILE A 126 4.22 6.29 -3.14
C ILE A 126 4.23 5.11 -2.17
N TRP A 127 3.58 4.01 -2.53
CA TRP A 127 3.59 2.77 -1.75
C TRP A 127 4.75 1.88 -2.20
N ARG A 128 5.74 1.75 -1.33
CA ARG A 128 6.91 0.90 -1.55
C ARG A 128 6.71 -0.47 -0.90
N THR A 129 6.97 -1.48 -1.68
CA THR A 129 6.89 -2.91 -1.31
C THR A 129 8.22 -3.59 -1.65
N GLY A 130 8.19 -4.88 -2.01
CA GLY A 130 9.37 -5.65 -2.41
C GLY A 130 10.25 -6.02 -1.22
N GLN A 131 11.56 -5.96 -1.38
CA GLN A 131 12.55 -6.37 -0.37
C GLN A 131 12.31 -5.71 0.99
N LEU A 132 11.89 -4.45 1.02
CA LEU A 132 11.55 -3.73 2.25
C LEU A 132 10.45 -4.45 3.06
N ALA A 133 9.42 -4.96 2.39
CA ALA A 133 8.31 -5.64 3.04
C ALA A 133 8.64 -7.07 3.50
N THR A 134 9.66 -7.69 2.91
CA THR A 134 10.06 -9.07 3.19
C THR A 134 11.31 -9.18 4.06
N SER A 135 11.99 -8.07 4.37
CA SER A 135 13.21 -8.03 5.17
C SER A 135 12.91 -8.32 6.66
N PRO A 136 13.46 -9.41 7.25
CA PRO A 136 13.35 -9.67 8.67
C PRO A 136 13.98 -8.58 9.55
N GLY A 137 15.06 -7.94 9.09
CA GLY A 137 15.70 -6.82 9.81
C GLY A 137 14.82 -5.59 9.89
N VAL A 138 14.15 -5.23 8.80
CA VAL A 138 13.14 -4.18 8.79
C VAL A 138 11.98 -4.57 9.71
N GLY A 139 11.51 -5.81 9.67
CA GLY A 139 10.45 -6.30 10.55
C GLY A 139 10.81 -6.16 12.04
N ARG A 140 12.03 -6.57 12.43
CA ARG A 140 12.53 -6.40 13.80
C ARG A 140 12.64 -4.93 14.20
N PHE A 141 13.19 -4.09 13.32
CA PHE A 141 13.32 -2.65 13.56
C PHE A 141 11.96 -2.00 13.79
N LEU A 142 10.94 -2.36 13.01
CA LEU A 142 9.57 -1.87 13.15
C LEU A 142 8.77 -2.54 14.30
N GLY A 143 9.37 -3.45 15.04
CA GLY A 143 8.73 -4.15 16.16
C GLY A 143 7.53 -4.97 15.73
N LEU A 144 7.62 -5.70 14.61
CA LEU A 144 6.59 -6.64 14.18
C LEU A 144 6.50 -7.82 15.14
N ARG A 145 5.28 -8.30 15.44
CA ARG A 145 5.02 -9.32 16.44
C ARG A 145 4.19 -10.47 15.85
N GLY A 146 4.54 -11.71 16.22
CA GLY A 146 3.73 -12.88 15.90
C GLY A 146 3.40 -13.00 14.41
N SER A 147 2.12 -12.93 14.09
CA SER A 147 1.61 -13.02 12.71
C SER A 147 1.60 -11.68 11.95
N GLU A 148 2.10 -10.60 12.54
CA GLU A 148 2.16 -9.31 11.86
C GLU A 148 3.11 -9.36 10.64
N ARG A 149 2.71 -8.69 9.57
CA ARG A 149 3.49 -8.58 8.33
C ARG A 149 3.51 -7.15 7.84
N LEU A 150 4.66 -6.69 7.37
CA LEU A 150 4.76 -5.41 6.70
C LEU A 150 4.17 -5.52 5.29
N LEU A 151 3.14 -4.74 4.98
CA LEU A 151 2.59 -4.66 3.62
C LEU A 151 3.33 -3.64 2.75
N GLY A 152 4.20 -2.87 3.34
CA GLY A 152 4.99 -1.87 2.68
C GLY A 152 5.01 -0.55 3.45
N VAL A 153 5.63 0.45 2.85
CA VAL A 153 5.79 1.78 3.43
C VAL A 153 5.27 2.81 2.44
N LEU A 154 4.41 3.70 2.89
CA LEU A 154 4.02 4.90 2.15
C LEU A 154 5.03 6.00 2.44
N ASP A 155 5.81 6.39 1.43
CA ASP A 155 6.53 7.65 1.48
C ASP A 155 5.55 8.77 1.15
N ILE A 156 5.56 9.83 1.96
CA ILE A 156 4.57 10.92 1.91
C ILE A 156 5.30 12.26 2.03
N GLY A 157 4.86 13.23 1.25
CA GLY A 157 5.39 14.58 1.25
C GLY A 157 4.70 15.47 0.22
N THR A 158 5.23 16.64 -0.01
CA THR A 158 4.78 17.54 -1.07
C THR A 158 5.48 17.17 -2.37
N PRO A 159 4.75 16.93 -3.49
CA PRO A 159 5.34 16.69 -4.80
C PRO A 159 6.22 17.86 -5.25
N GLU A 160 7.24 17.57 -6.02
CA GLU A 160 8.05 18.62 -6.62
C GLU A 160 7.22 19.47 -7.58
N ALA A 161 7.43 20.80 -7.54
CA ALA A 161 6.74 21.74 -8.42
C ALA A 161 7.01 21.41 -9.90
N GLY A 162 5.96 21.39 -10.73
CA GLY A 162 6.07 21.07 -12.17
C GLY A 162 5.68 19.63 -12.54
N THR A 163 5.45 18.74 -11.59
CA THR A 163 4.75 17.48 -11.84
C THR A 163 3.26 17.81 -12.06
N ALA A 164 2.94 18.28 -13.28
CA ALA A 164 1.57 18.59 -13.64
C ALA A 164 0.70 17.36 -13.39
N GLN A 165 -0.34 17.50 -12.58
CA GLN A 165 -1.34 16.45 -12.31
C GLN A 165 -2.17 16.21 -13.58
N ARG A 166 -1.52 15.67 -14.63
CA ARG A 166 -2.22 15.33 -15.86
C ARG A 166 -3.17 14.18 -15.58
N ARG A 167 -4.43 14.37 -15.94
CA ARG A 167 -5.43 13.30 -15.89
C ARG A 167 -4.96 12.12 -16.75
N ARG A 168 -4.91 10.92 -16.18
CA ARG A 168 -4.63 9.71 -16.93
C ARG A 168 -5.83 9.34 -17.77
N VAL A 169 -5.58 8.87 -18.98
CA VAL A 169 -6.61 8.19 -19.79
C VAL A 169 -6.71 6.78 -19.25
N PRO A 170 -7.88 6.35 -18.75
CA PRO A 170 -8.07 4.95 -18.34
C PRO A 170 -7.87 4.00 -19.51
N ASP A 171 -7.32 2.82 -19.23
CA ASP A 171 -7.27 1.74 -20.20
C ASP A 171 -8.68 1.20 -20.50
N ASP A 172 -8.86 0.60 -21.68
CA ASP A 172 -10.05 -0.18 -21.96
C ASP A 172 -10.05 -1.45 -21.11
N VAL A 173 -11.02 -1.56 -20.22
CA VAL A 173 -11.18 -2.71 -19.32
C VAL A 173 -12.29 -3.66 -19.77
N SER A 174 -12.89 -3.47 -20.95
CA SER A 174 -14.01 -4.26 -21.44
C SER A 174 -13.71 -5.76 -21.46
N ALA A 175 -12.46 -6.15 -21.78
CA ALA A 175 -12.02 -7.55 -21.78
C ALA A 175 -11.96 -8.19 -20.37
N THR A 176 -12.01 -7.40 -19.31
CA THR A 176 -12.03 -7.90 -17.91
C THR A 176 -13.46 -8.06 -17.37
N ILE A 177 -14.47 -7.71 -18.16
CA ILE A 177 -15.89 -7.79 -17.79
C ILE A 177 -16.51 -8.96 -18.52
N THR A 178 -16.94 -9.97 -17.79
CA THR A 178 -17.65 -11.12 -18.34
C THR A 178 -19.11 -11.08 -17.90
N ARG A 179 -20.05 -11.15 -18.85
CA ARG A 179 -21.45 -11.27 -18.54
C ARG A 179 -21.80 -12.72 -18.19
N PHE A 180 -22.64 -12.93 -17.22
CA PHE A 180 -23.01 -14.28 -16.79
C PHE A 180 -23.60 -15.11 -17.92
N ASP A 181 -24.42 -14.53 -18.81
CA ASP A 181 -25.01 -15.20 -19.96
C ASP A 181 -23.96 -15.71 -20.95
N ASP A 182 -22.78 -15.07 -21.03
CA ASP A 182 -21.70 -15.52 -21.89
C ASP A 182 -21.01 -16.77 -21.31
N LEU A 183 -20.96 -16.90 -19.98
CA LEU A 183 -20.43 -18.08 -19.29
C LEU A 183 -21.33 -19.31 -19.55
N ALA A 184 -22.65 -19.12 -19.59
CA ALA A 184 -23.59 -20.20 -19.83
C ALA A 184 -23.45 -20.79 -21.24
N ARG A 185 -23.05 -20.00 -22.23
CA ARG A 185 -22.83 -20.44 -23.63
C ARG A 185 -21.51 -21.20 -23.81
N HIS A 186 -20.57 -21.09 -22.88
CA HIS A 186 -19.27 -21.75 -22.94
C HIS A 186 -19.08 -22.87 -21.92
N ARG A 187 -20.16 -23.36 -21.30
CA ARG A 187 -20.09 -24.57 -20.48
C ARG A 187 -19.74 -25.74 -21.42
N PRO A 188 -18.57 -26.39 -21.27
CA PRO A 188 -18.35 -27.66 -21.96
C PRO A 188 -19.39 -28.66 -21.46
N ASP A 189 -20.05 -29.35 -22.39
CA ASP A 189 -20.95 -30.50 -22.17
C ASP A 189 -20.13 -31.64 -21.53
N THR A 190 -19.94 -31.59 -20.22
CA THR A 190 -19.32 -32.67 -19.45
C THR A 190 -20.31 -33.13 -18.37
N ALA A 191 -21.42 -33.78 -18.83
CA ALA A 191 -22.00 -34.81 -18.02
C ALA A 191 -21.24 -36.11 -18.34
N PRO A 192 -20.58 -36.77 -17.39
CA PRO A 192 -20.16 -38.14 -17.59
C PRO A 192 -21.44 -38.98 -17.74
N GLN A 193 -21.55 -39.64 -18.88
CA GLN A 193 -22.54 -40.70 -19.05
C GLN A 193 -22.25 -41.78 -17.99
N ALA A 194 -23.19 -41.99 -17.08
CA ALA A 194 -23.19 -43.19 -16.25
C ALA A 194 -23.30 -44.37 -17.22
N GLU A 195 -22.21 -45.13 -17.37
CA GLU A 195 -22.26 -46.45 -17.96
C GLU A 195 -22.95 -47.35 -16.93
N ASP A 196 -24.24 -47.67 -17.23
CA ASP A 196 -24.91 -48.83 -16.64
C ASP A 196 -24.22 -50.11 -17.14
N GLY A 197 -23.63 -50.90 -16.20
CA GLY A 197 -23.03 -52.20 -16.37
C GLY A 197 -23.10 -52.97 -15.07
#